data_3a15765d9d249c0b14f8411ce818bc52
#
_entry.id   3a15765d9d249c0b14f8411ce818bc52
#
_cell.length_a   1.000
_cell.length_b   1.000
_cell.length_c   1.000
_cell.angle_alpha   90.00
_cell.angle_beta   90.00
_cell.angle_gamma   90.00
#
_symmetry.space_group_name_H-M   'P 1'
#
loop_
_entity.id
_entity.type
_entity.pdbx_description
1 polymer ?
#
loop_
_entity_poly.entity_id
_entity_poly.type
_entity_poly.pdbx_seq_one_letter_code
_entity_poly.pdbx_strand_id
1 'polypeptide(L)'
;MRGEVEQAALEFAGAFNSKSLPRIRQAYPGVTEQQSQEWGDLFLRVRDVTMLLSVTGVERHGPGEAQATLEGHYDYTEMRGGTSGRQPVSWRATLRQTPMGWRIVALR
;
A
#
# COMPACT_ATOMS: atom_id res chain seq x y z
N MET A 1 -13.44 11.85 -7.11
CA MET A 1 -11.99 11.70 -6.89
C MET A 1 -11.67 10.79 -5.72
N ARG A 2 -12.37 10.95 -4.61
CA ARG A 2 -12.11 10.10 -3.44
C ARG A 2 -12.30 8.61 -3.71
N GLY A 3 -13.30 8.23 -4.49
CA GLY A 3 -13.55 6.83 -4.84
C GLY A 3 -12.40 6.17 -5.58
N GLU A 4 -11.77 6.89 -6.50
CA GLU A 4 -10.62 6.38 -7.24
C GLU A 4 -9.41 6.19 -6.34
N VAL A 5 -9.20 7.10 -5.38
CA VAL A 5 -8.12 7.00 -4.40
C VAL A 5 -8.38 5.81 -3.47
N GLU A 6 -9.61 5.66 -3.01
CA GLU A 6 -9.98 4.52 -2.15
C GLU A 6 -9.78 3.19 -2.88
N GLN A 7 -10.13 3.12 -4.15
CA GLN A 7 -9.92 1.92 -4.96
C GLN A 7 -8.42 1.61 -5.13
N ALA A 8 -7.61 2.63 -5.39
CA ALA A 8 -6.16 2.44 -5.51
C ALA A 8 -5.55 1.95 -4.20
N ALA A 9 -6.00 2.51 -3.07
CA ALA A 9 -5.54 2.06 -1.75
C ALA A 9 -5.97 0.63 -1.45
N LEU A 10 -7.19 0.26 -1.83
CA LEU A 10 -7.70 -1.10 -1.65
C LEU A 10 -6.91 -2.11 -2.48
N GLU A 11 -6.59 -1.78 -3.72
CA GLU A 11 -5.78 -2.63 -4.58
C GLU A 11 -4.36 -2.83 -4.00
N PHE A 12 -3.76 -1.76 -3.49
CA PHE A 12 -2.46 -1.85 -2.85
C PHE A 12 -2.52 -2.74 -1.60
N ALA A 13 -3.50 -2.52 -0.73
CA ALA A 13 -3.65 -3.35 0.47
C ALA A 13 -3.87 -4.82 0.12
N GLY A 14 -4.67 -5.11 -0.89
CA GLY A 14 -4.89 -6.48 -1.37
C GLY A 14 -3.62 -7.13 -1.88
N ALA A 15 -2.81 -6.36 -2.62
CA ALA A 15 -1.52 -6.85 -3.11
C ALA A 15 -0.56 -7.14 -1.94
N PHE A 16 -0.52 -6.25 -0.96
CA PHE A 16 0.28 -6.43 0.25
C PHE A 16 -0.15 -7.69 1.01
N ASN A 17 -1.45 -7.88 1.17
CA ASN A 17 -2.01 -9.02 1.89
C ASN A 17 -1.71 -10.37 1.20
N SER A 18 -1.51 -10.34 -0.12
CA SER A 18 -1.12 -11.54 -0.86
C SER A 18 0.36 -11.88 -0.74
N LYS A 19 1.15 -11.00 -0.13
CA LYS A 19 2.60 -11.12 0.00
C LYS A 19 3.30 -11.27 -1.36
N SER A 20 2.78 -10.60 -2.37
CA SER A 20 3.29 -10.69 -3.74
C SER A 20 3.91 -9.36 -4.16
N LEU A 21 5.23 -9.31 -4.27
CA LEU A 21 5.93 -8.11 -4.77
C LEU A 21 5.51 -7.76 -6.21
N PRO A 22 5.32 -8.71 -7.13
CA PRO A 22 4.81 -8.37 -8.45
C PRO A 22 3.45 -7.69 -8.42
N ARG A 23 2.54 -8.14 -7.57
CA ARG A 23 1.23 -7.49 -7.42
C ARG A 23 1.35 -6.10 -6.80
N ILE A 24 2.26 -5.94 -5.85
CA ILE A 24 2.54 -4.62 -5.27
C ILE A 24 3.04 -3.67 -6.35
N ARG A 25 3.92 -4.11 -7.23
CA ARG A 25 4.40 -3.28 -8.33
C ARG A 25 3.30 -2.87 -9.30
N GLN A 26 2.30 -3.71 -9.49
CA GLN A 26 1.14 -3.36 -10.33
C GLN A 26 0.27 -2.29 -9.65
N ALA A 27 0.02 -2.44 -8.36
CA ALA A 27 -0.79 -1.48 -7.60
C ALA A 27 -0.02 -0.20 -7.27
N TYR A 28 1.29 -0.30 -7.14
CA TYR A 28 2.18 0.79 -6.77
C TYR A 28 3.41 0.76 -7.69
N PRO A 29 3.27 1.29 -8.93
CA PRO A 29 4.38 1.27 -9.89
C PRO A 29 5.62 2.03 -9.45
N GLY A 30 5.45 3.05 -8.60
CA GLY A 30 6.56 3.84 -8.09
C GLY A 30 7.26 3.24 -6.87
N VAL A 31 6.97 1.98 -6.52
CA VAL A 31 7.60 1.33 -5.36
C VAL A 31 9.13 1.41 -5.46
N THR A 32 9.77 1.84 -4.36
CA THR A 32 11.22 1.96 -4.34
C THR A 32 11.86 0.60 -4.09
N GLU A 33 13.14 0.50 -4.47
CA GLU A 33 13.90 -0.70 -4.20
C GLU A 33 13.99 -0.98 -2.69
N GLN A 34 14.17 0.08 -1.89
CA GLN A 34 14.20 -0.04 -0.44
C GLN A 34 12.88 -0.58 0.12
N GLN A 35 11.75 -0.06 -0.35
CA GLN A 35 10.44 -0.55 0.06
C GLN A 35 10.24 -2.01 -0.34
N SER A 36 10.61 -2.36 -1.58
CA SER A 36 10.52 -3.74 -2.06
C SER A 36 11.32 -4.69 -1.18
N GLN A 37 12.52 -4.26 -0.78
CA GLN A 37 13.40 -5.06 0.04
C GLN A 37 12.85 -5.23 1.45
N GLU A 38 12.38 -4.14 2.06
CA GLU A 38 11.77 -4.18 3.40
C GLU A 38 10.54 -5.07 3.45
N TRP A 39 9.66 -4.92 2.46
CA TRP A 39 8.44 -5.73 2.39
C TRP A 39 8.74 -7.18 2.04
N GLY A 40 9.71 -7.42 1.15
CA GLY A 40 10.16 -8.77 0.85
C GLY A 40 10.67 -9.49 2.09
N ASP A 41 11.47 -8.81 2.91
CA ASP A 41 11.98 -9.36 4.16
C ASP A 41 10.84 -9.64 5.16
N LEU A 42 9.88 -8.72 5.26
CA LEU A 42 8.70 -8.92 6.09
C LEU A 42 7.93 -10.17 5.67
N PHE A 43 7.67 -10.31 4.37
CA PHE A 43 6.88 -11.44 3.85
C PHE A 43 7.54 -12.79 4.08
N LEU A 44 8.86 -12.81 4.19
CA LEU A 44 9.59 -14.03 4.54
C LEU A 44 9.50 -14.39 6.02
N ARG A 45 9.24 -13.41 6.89
CA ARG A 45 9.16 -13.61 8.34
C ARG A 45 7.77 -13.90 8.84
N VAL A 46 6.74 -13.54 8.08
CA VAL A 46 5.36 -13.66 8.54
C VAL A 46 4.64 -14.78 7.78
N ARG A 47 3.78 -15.49 8.52
CA ARG A 47 2.90 -16.50 7.94
C ARG A 47 1.75 -15.84 7.19
N ASP A 48 1.16 -14.80 7.77
CA ASP A 48 0.10 -14.04 7.18
C ASP A 48 0.21 -12.57 7.56
N VAL A 49 -0.43 -11.72 6.76
CA VAL A 49 -0.47 -10.28 6.98
C VAL A 49 -1.79 -9.76 6.40
N THR A 50 -2.41 -8.84 7.12
CA THR A 50 -3.66 -8.18 6.69
C THR A 50 -3.53 -6.69 6.92
N MET A 51 -3.55 -5.92 5.83
CA MET A 51 -3.48 -4.47 5.87
C MET A 51 -4.86 -3.87 5.68
N LEU A 52 -5.19 -2.90 6.51
CA LEU A 52 -6.39 -2.08 6.39
C LEU A 52 -5.95 -0.62 6.28
N LEU A 53 -6.39 0.05 5.23
CA LEU A 53 -6.07 1.45 4.97
C LEU A 53 -7.34 2.27 4.85
N SER A 54 -7.30 3.48 5.41
CA SER A 54 -8.35 4.49 5.26
C SER A 54 -7.77 5.71 4.57
N VAL A 55 -8.55 6.31 3.68
CA VAL A 55 -8.20 7.58 3.06
C VAL A 55 -8.73 8.68 3.95
N THR A 56 -7.84 9.46 4.57
CA THR A 56 -8.22 10.53 5.49
C THR A 56 -8.18 11.92 4.86
N GLY A 57 -7.59 12.04 3.67
CA GLY A 57 -7.57 13.30 2.94
C GLY A 57 -7.22 13.07 1.49
N VAL A 58 -7.81 13.87 0.61
CA VAL A 58 -7.52 13.85 -0.82
C VAL A 58 -7.38 15.28 -1.30
N GLU A 59 -6.34 15.53 -2.08
CA GLU A 59 -6.07 16.83 -2.67
C GLU A 59 -5.70 16.63 -4.13
N ARG A 60 -6.46 17.24 -5.02
CA ARG A 60 -6.21 17.10 -6.45
C ARG A 60 -5.22 18.14 -6.93
N HIS A 61 -4.20 17.70 -7.66
CA HIS A 61 -3.14 18.55 -8.21
C HIS A 61 -3.15 18.46 -9.75
N GLY A 62 -4.21 18.99 -10.37
CA GLY A 62 -4.37 18.94 -11.82
C GLY A 62 -5.13 17.71 -12.29
N PRO A 63 -5.29 17.55 -13.63
CA PRO A 63 -6.17 16.53 -14.18
C PRO A 63 -5.66 15.09 -14.02
N GLY A 64 -4.37 14.90 -13.86
CA GLY A 64 -3.78 13.56 -13.82
C GLY A 64 -3.03 13.22 -12.54
N GLU A 65 -3.09 14.06 -11.53
CA GLU A 65 -2.34 13.86 -10.30
C GLU A 65 -3.17 14.23 -9.07
N ALA A 66 -2.99 13.48 -8.00
CA ALA A 66 -3.61 13.74 -6.71
C ALA A 66 -2.65 13.33 -5.59
N GLN A 67 -2.86 13.94 -4.43
CA GLN A 67 -2.21 13.49 -3.20
C GLN A 67 -3.27 13.07 -2.21
N ALA A 68 -2.93 12.08 -1.40
CA ALA A 68 -3.84 11.56 -0.39
C ALA A 68 -3.07 11.20 0.86
N THR A 69 -3.77 11.26 2.00
CA THR A 69 -3.24 10.73 3.25
C THR A 69 -3.89 9.39 3.50
N LEU A 70 -3.06 8.37 3.70
CA LEU A 70 -3.49 7.01 3.98
C LEU A 70 -3.06 6.64 5.39
N GLU A 71 -4.01 6.19 6.20
CA GLU A 71 -3.74 5.77 7.57
C GLU A 71 -4.37 4.43 7.84
N GLY A 72 -3.71 3.64 8.65
CA GLY A 72 -4.22 2.34 9.02
C GLY A 72 -3.17 1.52 9.74
N HIS A 73 -3.20 0.23 9.49
CA HIS A 73 -2.27 -0.70 10.10
C HIS A 73 -2.23 -2.00 9.31
N TYR A 74 -1.22 -2.81 9.58
CA TYR A 74 -1.31 -4.21 9.18
C TYR A 74 -1.10 -5.10 10.41
N ASP A 75 -1.89 -6.17 10.47
CA ASP A 75 -1.78 -7.22 11.45
C ASP A 75 -0.99 -8.36 10.84
N TYR A 76 -0.12 -8.98 11.62
CA TYR A 76 0.73 -10.07 11.14
C TYR A 76 0.87 -11.15 12.18
N THR A 77 1.19 -12.35 11.72
CA THR A 77 1.56 -13.47 12.58
C THR A 77 2.91 -13.97 12.11
N GLU A 78 3.87 -14.01 13.02
CA GLU A 78 5.21 -14.47 12.70
C GLU A 78 5.23 -15.98 12.43
N MET A 79 6.07 -16.38 11.47
CA MET A 79 6.22 -17.77 11.10
C MET A 79 6.84 -18.58 12.25
N ARG A 80 7.81 -18.00 12.93
CA ARG A 80 8.44 -18.62 14.10
C ARG A 80 7.75 -18.16 15.37
N GLY A 81 7.32 -19.12 16.19
CA GLY A 81 6.69 -18.83 17.47
C GLY A 81 5.24 -18.40 17.41
N GLY A 82 4.71 -18.07 16.22
CA GLY A 82 3.32 -17.68 16.05
C GLY A 82 2.92 -16.39 16.73
N THR A 83 3.88 -15.51 17.06
CA THR A 83 3.61 -14.23 17.70
C THR A 83 2.86 -13.32 16.73
N SER A 84 1.73 -12.76 17.20
CA SER A 84 0.95 -11.80 16.43
C SER A 84 1.29 -10.37 16.85
N GLY A 85 1.23 -9.46 15.89
CA GLY A 85 1.47 -8.05 16.14
C GLY A 85 0.68 -7.17 15.21
N ARG A 86 0.71 -5.87 15.51
CA ARG A 86 0.06 -4.84 14.70
C ARG A 86 1.06 -3.72 14.48
N GLN A 87 1.21 -3.35 13.22
CA GLN A 87 2.08 -2.25 12.83
C GLN A 87 1.23 -1.13 12.26
N PRO A 88 1.16 0.05 12.91
CA PRO A 88 0.48 1.18 12.33
C PRO A 88 1.23 1.72 11.11
N VAL A 89 0.50 2.23 10.14
CA VAL A 89 1.07 2.89 8.97
C VAL A 89 0.38 4.22 8.75
N SER A 90 1.15 5.19 8.28
CA SER A 90 0.65 6.50 7.90
C SER A 90 1.50 6.97 6.73
N TRP A 91 0.86 7.21 5.60
CA TRP A 91 1.57 7.60 4.38
C TRP A 91 0.93 8.80 3.72
N ARG A 92 1.78 9.62 3.14
CA ARG A 92 1.38 10.58 2.14
C ARG A 92 1.59 9.92 0.78
N ALA A 93 0.49 9.73 0.06
CA ALA A 93 0.51 9.06 -1.23
C ALA A 93 0.41 10.08 -2.36
N THR A 94 1.21 9.89 -3.39
CA THR A 94 1.03 10.57 -4.67
C THR A 94 0.43 9.57 -5.63
N LEU A 95 -0.64 9.99 -6.32
CA LEU A 95 -1.33 9.16 -7.30
C LEU A 95 -1.31 9.83 -8.65
N ARG A 96 -1.23 9.02 -9.70
CA ARG A 96 -1.33 9.49 -11.09
C ARG A 96 -2.31 8.64 -11.84
N GLN A 97 -2.99 9.28 -12.79
CA GLN A 97 -3.83 8.58 -13.73
C GLN A 97 -2.95 7.90 -14.77
N THR A 98 -3.18 6.61 -14.97
CA THR A 98 -2.45 5.79 -15.95
C THR A 98 -3.47 5.14 -16.89
N PRO A 99 -3.03 4.52 -17.99
CA PRO A 99 -3.96 3.75 -18.84
C PRO A 99 -4.70 2.64 -18.10
N MET A 100 -4.18 2.20 -16.96
CA MET A 100 -4.79 1.17 -16.11
C MET A 100 -5.64 1.77 -14.98
N GLY A 101 -5.86 3.09 -14.98
CA GLY A 101 -6.58 3.80 -13.94
C GLY A 101 -5.64 4.55 -13.01
N TRP A 102 -6.16 5.01 -11.89
CA TRP A 102 -5.35 5.71 -10.89
C TRP A 102 -4.46 4.74 -10.15
N ARG A 103 -3.20 5.10 -10.02
CA ARG A 103 -2.19 4.25 -9.35
C ARG A 103 -1.37 5.08 -8.38
N ILE A 104 -0.96 4.45 -7.29
CA ILE A 104 -0.02 5.05 -6.33
C ILE A 104 1.37 5.05 -6.97
N VAL A 105 2.01 6.22 -7.00
CA VAL A 105 3.36 6.34 -7.57
C VAL A 105 4.39 6.74 -6.53
N ALA A 106 3.97 7.13 -5.32
CA ALA A 106 4.87 7.38 -4.20
C ALA A 106 4.12 7.19 -2.89
N LEU A 107 4.78 6.59 -1.92
CA LEU A 107 4.35 6.50 -0.52
C LEU A 107 5.48 7.02 0.36
N ARG A 108 5.20 8.02 1.17
CA ARG A 108 6.20 8.64 2.04
C ARG A 108 5.76 8.77 3.48
#